data_38c444a9189140fb1f72db5f297ac6d5
#
_entry.id   38c444a9189140fb1f72db5f297ac6d5
#
_cell.length_a   1.000
_cell.length_b   1.000
_cell.length_c   1.000
_cell.angle_alpha   90.00
_cell.angle_beta   90.00
_cell.angle_gamma   90.00
#
_symmetry.space_group_name_H-M   'P 1'
#
loop_
_entity.id
_entity.type
_entity.pdbx_description
1 polymer ?
#
loop_
_entity_poly.entity_id
_entity_poly.type
_entity_poly.pdbx_seq_one_letter_code
_entity_poly.pdbx_strand_id
1 'polypeptide(L)'
;MRLPIILVSPARAENVGAAARAMKTMGFTEMRIVASDAHLQPAARWVAHGAGDILDGIRHFDTLADALSDVDFSIATTARSRAKFHYYATPQQLLPMLEEKRQWVGCAALIFGREDSGLTNEELELADVLTGVPMVADYPSLNLGQAVMVYCYQLSALMQQPPVENVAGDGQQLNALRLRMAALLHRLEVADDQKMVDWVQQRLGLLEQRDTAMLHRLLHDIEKKLPE
;
A
#
# COMPACT_ATOMS: atom_id res chain seq x y z
N MET A 1 -0.77 12.79 -5.65
CA MET A 1 -1.03 11.45 -5.07
C MET A 1 -0.63 11.49 -3.60
N ARG A 2 -1.52 11.12 -2.67
CA ARG A 2 -1.17 10.88 -1.27
C ARG A 2 -0.42 9.56 -1.15
N LEU A 3 0.47 9.44 -0.15
CA LEU A 3 1.23 8.21 0.09
C LEU A 3 1.35 7.97 1.62
N PRO A 4 0.25 7.54 2.29
CA PRO A 4 0.29 7.18 3.70
C PRO A 4 1.23 6.01 3.96
N ILE A 5 1.94 6.09 5.09
CA ILE A 5 2.70 5.01 5.67
C ILE A 5 1.82 4.31 6.71
N ILE A 6 1.57 3.02 6.54
CA ILE A 6 0.72 2.22 7.42
C ILE A 6 1.59 1.25 8.21
N LEU A 7 1.52 1.32 9.53
CA LEU A 7 2.20 0.40 10.44
C LEU A 7 1.16 -0.56 11.05
N VAL A 8 1.31 -1.85 10.79
CA VAL A 8 0.38 -2.86 11.28
C VAL A 8 0.92 -3.47 12.57
N SER A 9 0.18 -3.28 13.65
CA SER A 9 0.47 -3.79 15.00
C SER A 9 1.93 -3.56 15.45
N PRO A 10 2.49 -2.33 15.31
CA PRO A 10 3.83 -2.06 15.79
C PRO A 10 3.89 -2.30 17.32
N ALA A 11 4.86 -3.09 17.76
CA ALA A 11 4.98 -3.46 19.18
C ALA A 11 5.75 -2.42 20.00
N ARG A 12 6.68 -1.68 19.39
CA ARG A 12 7.60 -0.78 20.08
C ARG A 12 7.34 0.68 19.75
N ALA A 13 7.11 1.48 20.77
CA ALA A 13 6.90 2.91 20.65
C ALA A 13 8.07 3.63 19.96
N GLU A 14 9.30 3.19 20.28
CA GLU A 14 10.53 3.75 19.71
C GLU A 14 10.58 3.57 18.20
N ASN A 15 10.09 2.45 17.69
CA ASN A 15 10.01 2.19 16.24
C ASN A 15 9.00 3.11 15.56
N VAL A 16 7.86 3.38 16.21
CA VAL A 16 6.87 4.34 15.70
C VAL A 16 7.48 5.75 15.67
N GLY A 17 8.19 6.16 16.73
CA GLY A 17 8.89 7.44 16.77
C GLY A 17 9.98 7.55 15.69
N ALA A 18 10.78 6.50 15.50
CA ALA A 18 11.80 6.45 14.45
C ALA A 18 11.19 6.52 13.04
N ALA A 19 10.07 5.84 12.82
CA ALA A 19 9.33 5.91 11.57
C ALA A 19 8.78 7.32 11.31
N ALA A 20 8.17 7.96 12.32
CA ALA A 20 7.69 9.33 12.21
C ALA A 20 8.82 10.31 11.84
N ARG A 21 9.99 10.16 12.47
CA ARG A 21 11.18 10.97 12.15
C ARG A 21 11.66 10.73 10.72
N ALA A 22 11.72 9.48 10.26
CA ALA A 22 12.09 9.14 8.90
C ALA A 22 11.14 9.79 7.88
N MET A 23 9.82 9.67 8.11
CA MET A 23 8.79 10.30 7.30
C MET A 23 8.96 11.81 7.21
N LYS A 24 9.07 12.49 8.36
CA LYS A 24 9.23 13.95 8.43
C LYS A 24 10.45 14.42 7.65
N THR A 25 11.57 13.71 7.80
CA THR A 25 12.83 14.05 7.12
C THR A 25 12.73 13.94 5.61
N MET A 26 11.90 13.03 5.10
CA MET A 26 11.74 12.74 3.67
C MET A 26 10.47 13.36 3.07
N GLY A 27 9.72 14.18 3.83
CA GLY A 27 8.57 14.92 3.33
C GLY A 27 7.24 14.15 3.34
N PHE A 28 7.17 13.00 4.01
CA PHE A 28 5.94 12.25 4.21
C PHE A 28 5.18 12.77 5.42
N THR A 29 3.86 12.91 5.31
CA THR A 29 3.05 13.59 6.33
C THR A 29 1.94 12.73 6.93
N GLU A 30 1.51 11.65 6.29
CA GLU A 30 0.38 10.83 6.74
C GLU A 30 0.85 9.47 7.25
N MET A 31 0.67 9.23 8.56
CA MET A 31 0.89 7.94 9.20
C MET A 31 -0.45 7.34 9.64
N ARG A 32 -0.62 6.04 9.40
CA ARG A 32 -1.74 5.24 9.91
C ARG A 32 -1.19 4.12 10.78
N ILE A 33 -1.87 3.83 11.87
CA ILE A 33 -1.57 2.69 12.75
C ILE A 33 -2.78 1.78 12.80
N VAL A 34 -2.52 0.48 12.65
CA VAL A 34 -3.53 -0.57 12.73
C VAL A 34 -3.28 -1.40 13.98
N ALA A 35 -4.30 -1.58 14.79
CA ALA A 35 -4.36 -2.50 15.95
C ALA A 35 -3.17 -2.34 16.92
N SER A 36 -2.77 -1.09 17.26
CA SER A 36 -1.73 -0.82 18.24
C SER A 36 -1.83 0.58 18.81
N ASP A 37 -1.58 0.71 20.11
CA ASP A 37 -1.50 1.98 20.86
C ASP A 37 -0.05 2.40 21.15
N ALA A 38 0.95 1.79 20.52
CA ALA A 38 2.36 2.06 20.76
C ALA A 38 2.73 3.55 20.58
N HIS A 39 2.07 4.25 19.64
CA HIS A 39 2.28 5.68 19.39
C HIS A 39 1.89 6.59 20.55
N LEU A 40 1.01 6.13 21.46
CA LEU A 40 0.57 6.89 22.64
C LEU A 40 1.60 6.87 23.76
N GLN A 41 2.56 5.95 23.72
CA GLN A 41 3.58 5.83 24.74
C GLN A 41 4.62 6.97 24.63
N PRO A 42 5.12 7.51 25.75
CA PRO A 42 6.08 8.62 25.73
C PRO A 42 7.35 8.35 24.92
N ALA A 43 7.80 7.09 24.85
CA ALA A 43 8.98 6.68 24.10
C ALA A 43 8.89 6.99 22.61
N ALA A 44 7.67 6.96 22.01
CA ALA A 44 7.47 7.37 20.62
C ALA A 44 7.89 8.82 20.40
N ARG A 45 7.47 9.74 21.30
CA ARG A 45 7.82 11.17 21.23
C ARG A 45 9.31 11.42 21.48
N TRP A 46 9.93 10.69 22.40
CA TRP A 46 11.34 10.85 22.68
C TRP A 46 12.22 10.55 21.47
N VAL A 47 11.85 9.56 20.68
CA VAL A 47 12.62 9.15 19.49
C VAL A 47 12.25 9.98 18.26
N ALA A 48 11.04 10.49 18.20
CA ALA A 48 10.53 11.21 17.03
C ALA A 48 11.25 12.54 16.73
N HIS A 49 11.91 13.17 17.70
CA HIS A 49 12.69 14.41 17.55
C HIS A 49 12.19 15.38 16.47
N GLY A 50 11.28 16.30 16.80
CA GLY A 50 10.74 17.28 15.84
C GLY A 50 9.70 16.75 14.87
N ALA A 51 9.34 15.45 14.92
CA ALA A 51 8.26 14.85 14.13
C ALA A 51 6.98 14.64 14.96
N GLY A 52 6.75 15.46 15.99
CA GLY A 52 5.56 15.38 16.85
C GLY A 52 4.27 15.59 16.09
N ASP A 53 4.27 16.42 15.06
CA ASP A 53 3.13 16.66 14.18
C ASP A 53 2.70 15.39 13.41
N ILE A 54 3.63 14.53 13.02
CA ILE A 54 3.31 13.22 12.42
C ILE A 54 2.60 12.34 13.45
N LEU A 55 3.13 12.28 14.69
CA LEU A 55 2.51 11.48 15.77
C LEU A 55 1.12 12.01 16.15
N ASP A 56 0.95 13.34 16.21
CA ASP A 56 -0.32 13.98 16.53
C ASP A 56 -1.37 13.80 15.43
N GLY A 57 -0.92 13.64 14.18
CA GLY A 57 -1.76 13.41 13.01
C GLY A 57 -2.04 11.93 12.70
N ILE A 58 -1.61 10.98 13.56
CA ILE A 58 -1.85 9.56 13.33
C ILE A 58 -3.35 9.25 13.26
N ARG A 59 -3.75 8.54 12.21
CA ARG A 59 -5.07 7.91 12.11
C ARG A 59 -4.97 6.47 12.59
N HIS A 60 -5.79 6.13 13.58
CA HIS A 60 -5.86 4.77 14.14
C HIS A 60 -6.99 3.98 13.49
N PHE A 61 -6.75 2.67 13.24
CA PHE A 61 -7.70 1.74 12.65
C PHE A 61 -7.63 0.39 13.37
N ASP A 62 -8.76 -0.30 13.43
CA ASP A 62 -8.82 -1.63 14.05
C ASP A 62 -8.29 -2.71 13.09
N THR A 63 -8.54 -2.56 11.79
CA THR A 63 -8.11 -3.53 10.76
C THR A 63 -7.33 -2.86 9.63
N LEU A 64 -6.50 -3.65 8.92
CA LEU A 64 -5.81 -3.17 7.72
C LEU A 64 -6.80 -2.86 6.60
N ALA A 65 -7.88 -3.61 6.46
CA ALA A 65 -8.92 -3.36 5.46
C ALA A 65 -9.55 -1.97 5.65
N ASP A 66 -9.84 -1.57 6.90
CA ASP A 66 -10.36 -0.22 7.20
C ASP A 66 -9.33 0.85 6.89
N ALA A 67 -8.05 0.60 7.21
CA ALA A 67 -6.96 1.53 6.91
C ALA A 67 -6.71 1.69 5.40
N LEU A 68 -7.18 0.76 4.58
CA LEU A 68 -7.07 0.77 3.12
C LEU A 68 -8.34 1.26 2.41
N SER A 69 -9.41 1.59 3.11
CA SER A 69 -10.73 1.91 2.53
C SER A 69 -10.73 3.11 1.56
N ASP A 70 -9.80 4.05 1.73
CA ASP A 70 -9.61 5.24 0.86
C ASP A 70 -8.31 5.17 0.04
N VAL A 71 -7.72 3.97 -0.09
CA VAL A 71 -6.48 3.71 -0.83
C VAL A 71 -6.79 3.07 -2.16
N ASP A 72 -6.27 3.64 -3.24
CA ASP A 72 -6.46 3.15 -4.61
C ASP A 72 -5.42 2.08 -4.98
N PHE A 73 -4.21 2.19 -4.43
CA PHE A 73 -3.09 1.30 -4.74
C PHE A 73 -2.28 0.99 -3.47
N SER A 74 -2.11 -0.28 -3.16
CA SER A 74 -1.49 -0.75 -1.92
C SER A 74 -0.21 -1.55 -2.16
N ILE A 75 0.82 -1.25 -1.37
CA ILE A 75 2.15 -1.85 -1.47
C ILE A 75 2.53 -2.40 -0.10
N ALA A 76 2.69 -3.71 0.02
CA ALA A 76 3.06 -4.36 1.28
C ALA A 76 4.53 -4.76 1.32
N THR A 77 5.19 -4.42 2.43
CA THR A 77 6.59 -4.78 2.65
C THR A 77 6.72 -6.20 3.20
N THR A 78 7.68 -6.96 2.70
CA THR A 78 8.02 -8.29 3.20
C THR A 78 9.53 -8.52 3.13
N ALA A 79 10.09 -9.16 4.16
CA ALA A 79 11.48 -9.59 4.17
C ALA A 79 11.70 -10.92 3.44
N ARG A 80 10.62 -11.65 3.12
CA ARG A 80 10.69 -12.97 2.49
C ARG A 80 9.92 -12.96 1.18
N SER A 81 10.52 -13.48 0.12
CA SER A 81 9.80 -13.79 -1.12
C SER A 81 8.86 -14.96 -0.87
N ARG A 82 7.66 -14.67 -0.31
CA ARG A 82 6.69 -15.70 0.08
C ARG A 82 5.66 -16.01 -1.00
N ALA A 83 5.49 -15.15 -1.98
CA ALA A 83 4.31 -15.23 -2.81
C ALA A 83 4.60 -15.87 -4.16
N LYS A 84 4.02 -17.01 -4.39
CA LYS A 84 3.96 -17.65 -5.72
C LYS A 84 3.15 -16.81 -6.74
N PHE A 85 2.37 -15.82 -6.30
CA PHE A 85 1.38 -15.12 -7.13
C PHE A 85 1.42 -13.59 -7.06
N HIS A 86 2.19 -12.95 -6.16
CA HIS A 86 2.26 -11.50 -6.06
C HIS A 86 3.36 -10.91 -6.95
N TYR A 87 3.08 -9.76 -7.55
CA TYR A 87 4.12 -8.97 -8.19
C TYR A 87 5.05 -8.42 -7.11
N TYR A 88 6.33 -8.70 -7.25
CA TYR A 88 7.36 -8.29 -6.30
C TYR A 88 8.25 -7.23 -6.93
N ALA A 89 8.41 -6.09 -6.26
CA ALA A 89 9.24 -4.99 -6.69
C ALA A 89 10.28 -4.63 -5.62
N THR A 90 11.49 -4.26 -6.02
CA THR A 90 12.45 -3.63 -5.13
C THR A 90 12.06 -2.17 -4.86
N PRO A 91 12.57 -1.52 -3.78
CA PRO A 91 12.32 -0.10 -3.55
C PRO A 91 12.67 0.78 -4.77
N GLN A 92 13.73 0.43 -5.50
CA GLN A 92 14.13 1.15 -6.72
C GLN A 92 13.11 1.03 -7.85
N GLN A 93 12.47 -0.14 -7.98
CA GLN A 93 11.44 -0.38 -9.00
C GLN A 93 10.10 0.28 -8.66
N LEU A 94 9.85 0.57 -7.38
CA LEU A 94 8.62 1.26 -6.96
C LEU A 94 8.57 2.71 -7.44
N LEU A 95 9.70 3.42 -7.49
CA LEU A 95 9.72 4.83 -7.87
C LEU A 95 9.12 5.07 -9.26
N PRO A 96 9.63 4.47 -10.36
CA PRO A 96 9.04 4.67 -11.69
C PRO A 96 7.59 4.18 -11.78
N MET A 97 7.23 3.11 -11.07
CA MET A 97 5.85 2.62 -11.01
C MET A 97 4.91 3.66 -10.38
N LEU A 98 5.31 4.28 -9.27
CA LEU A 98 4.50 5.28 -8.59
C LEU A 98 4.51 6.63 -9.34
N GLU A 99 5.57 6.96 -10.07
CA GLU A 99 5.61 8.12 -10.98
C GLU A 99 4.59 8.00 -12.12
N GLU A 100 4.43 6.82 -12.69
CA GLU A 100 3.37 6.55 -13.68
C GLU A 100 1.99 6.64 -13.01
N LYS A 101 1.80 5.92 -11.90
CA LYS A 101 0.50 5.85 -11.22
C LYS A 101 0.02 7.19 -10.66
N ARG A 102 0.90 8.10 -10.27
CA ARG A 102 0.50 9.43 -9.78
C ARG A 102 -0.31 10.26 -10.78
N GLN A 103 -0.29 9.90 -12.06
CA GLN A 103 -1.07 10.57 -13.09
C GLN A 103 -2.58 10.28 -12.94
N TRP A 104 -2.96 9.18 -12.30
CA TRP A 104 -4.32 8.70 -12.23
C TRP A 104 -4.75 8.04 -10.89
N VAL A 105 -3.81 7.73 -10.01
CA VAL A 105 -4.03 7.23 -8.64
C VAL A 105 -3.99 8.40 -7.65
N GLY A 106 -5.05 8.58 -6.88
CA GLY A 106 -5.15 9.65 -5.87
C GLY A 106 -4.41 9.32 -4.58
N CYS A 107 -4.48 8.05 -4.14
CA CYS A 107 -3.89 7.56 -2.91
C CYS A 107 -3.23 6.20 -3.09
N ALA A 108 -1.91 6.12 -2.92
CA ALA A 108 -1.20 4.86 -2.78
C ALA A 108 -0.72 4.71 -1.33
N ALA A 109 -0.69 3.48 -0.79
CA ALA A 109 -0.22 3.23 0.58
C ALA A 109 0.97 2.29 0.61
N LEU A 110 1.88 2.54 1.55
CA LEU A 110 3.00 1.64 1.85
C LEU A 110 2.81 1.03 3.24
N ILE A 111 2.74 -0.30 3.30
CA ILE A 111 2.32 -1.07 4.47
C ILE A 111 3.52 -1.81 5.06
N PHE A 112 3.74 -1.63 6.36
CA PHE A 112 4.77 -2.31 7.14
C PHE A 112 4.12 -3.17 8.21
N GLY A 113 4.62 -4.40 8.36
CA GLY A 113 4.13 -5.34 9.36
C GLY A 113 4.84 -5.24 10.70
N ARG A 114 4.52 -6.18 11.58
CA ARG A 114 5.09 -6.36 12.92
C ARG A 114 6.60 -6.58 12.84
N GLU A 115 7.30 -6.19 13.89
CA GLU A 115 8.76 -6.28 13.96
C GLU A 115 9.28 -7.73 13.97
N ASP A 116 8.54 -8.64 14.57
CA ASP A 116 8.94 -10.04 14.75
C ASP A 116 8.45 -10.97 13.64
N SER A 117 7.25 -10.75 13.13
CA SER A 117 6.54 -11.67 12.23
C SER A 117 6.19 -11.07 10.86
N GLY A 118 6.25 -9.75 10.73
CA GLY A 118 5.84 -9.04 9.53
C GLY A 118 4.32 -8.99 9.35
N LEU A 119 3.87 -8.99 8.12
CA LEU A 119 2.45 -9.10 7.74
C LEU A 119 2.03 -10.56 7.66
N THR A 120 0.78 -10.86 8.02
CA THR A 120 0.17 -12.18 7.80
C THR A 120 -0.10 -12.41 6.31
N ASN A 121 -0.43 -13.65 5.93
CA ASN A 121 -0.76 -13.95 4.55
C ASN A 121 -2.03 -13.21 4.11
N GLU A 122 -3.04 -13.14 4.98
CA GLU A 122 -4.30 -12.42 4.73
C GLU A 122 -4.06 -10.92 4.56
N GLU A 123 -3.13 -10.34 5.33
CA GLU A 123 -2.74 -8.93 5.18
C GLU A 123 -1.96 -8.68 3.87
N LEU A 124 -1.11 -9.62 3.46
CA LEU A 124 -0.40 -9.54 2.19
C LEU A 124 -1.33 -9.67 0.97
N GLU A 125 -2.39 -10.45 1.08
CA GLU A 125 -3.42 -10.61 0.04
C GLU A 125 -4.21 -9.32 -0.24
N LEU A 126 -4.27 -8.39 0.72
CA LEU A 126 -4.88 -7.07 0.53
C LEU A 126 -4.01 -6.12 -0.32
N ALA A 127 -2.76 -6.49 -0.62
CA ALA A 127 -1.84 -5.63 -1.34
C ALA A 127 -1.79 -5.93 -2.84
N ASP A 128 -1.70 -4.87 -3.65
CA ASP A 128 -1.52 -4.97 -5.11
C ASP A 128 -0.12 -5.38 -5.50
N VAL A 129 0.88 -4.95 -4.71
CA VAL A 129 2.31 -5.21 -4.95
C VAL A 129 2.98 -5.58 -3.64
N LEU A 130 3.84 -6.58 -3.68
CA LEU A 130 4.78 -6.85 -2.61
C LEU A 130 6.13 -6.22 -2.90
N THR A 131 6.79 -5.76 -1.86
CA THR A 131 8.10 -5.13 -1.96
C THR A 131 9.03 -5.58 -0.84
N GLY A 132 10.32 -5.62 -1.12
CA GLY A 132 11.33 -5.92 -0.11
C GLY A 132 12.66 -5.29 -0.45
N VAL A 133 13.41 -4.93 0.58
CA VAL A 133 14.77 -4.42 0.43
C VAL A 133 15.70 -5.61 0.15
N PRO A 134 16.43 -5.61 -0.97
CA PRO A 134 17.44 -6.64 -1.21
C PRO A 134 18.55 -6.54 -0.17
N MET A 135 18.76 -7.61 0.60
CA MET A 135 19.79 -7.68 1.62
C MET A 135 21.04 -8.35 1.04
N VAL A 136 22.20 -7.78 1.31
CA VAL A 136 23.50 -8.39 0.88
C VAL A 136 23.88 -9.54 1.81
N ALA A 137 23.60 -9.40 3.11
CA ALA A 137 23.84 -10.43 4.10
C ALA A 137 22.58 -11.28 4.31
N ASP A 138 22.77 -12.55 4.68
CA ASP A 138 21.67 -13.41 5.14
C ASP A 138 21.22 -12.97 6.54
N TYR A 139 20.53 -11.83 6.57
CA TYR A 139 19.98 -11.24 7.78
C TYR A 139 18.44 -11.21 7.69
N PRO A 140 17.73 -11.56 8.78
CA PRO A 140 16.30 -11.87 8.69
C PRO A 140 15.43 -10.66 8.30
N SER A 141 15.73 -9.45 8.79
CA SER A 141 14.94 -8.24 8.48
C SER A 141 15.64 -6.96 8.94
N LEU A 142 15.22 -5.81 8.39
CA LEU A 142 15.56 -4.50 8.93
C LEU A 142 14.69 -4.20 10.16
N ASN A 143 15.21 -3.38 11.08
CA ASN A 143 14.37 -2.73 12.08
C ASN A 143 13.27 -1.91 11.39
N LEU A 144 12.07 -1.82 11.99
CA LEU A 144 10.92 -1.14 11.40
C LEU A 144 11.23 0.32 11.02
N GLY A 145 11.83 1.10 11.90
CA GLY A 145 12.21 2.49 11.61
C GLY A 145 13.25 2.61 10.50
N GLN A 146 14.20 1.65 10.42
CA GLN A 146 15.17 1.58 9.31
C GLN A 146 14.48 1.23 7.99
N ALA A 147 13.56 0.27 7.99
CA ALA A 147 12.78 -0.09 6.80
C ALA A 147 12.00 1.12 6.29
N VAL A 148 11.26 1.81 7.15
CA VAL A 148 10.53 3.04 6.79
C VAL A 148 11.47 4.09 6.20
N MET A 149 12.66 4.31 6.79
CA MET A 149 13.64 5.27 6.26
C MET A 149 14.10 4.90 4.83
N VAL A 150 14.40 3.63 4.57
CA VAL A 150 14.85 3.18 3.24
C VAL A 150 13.78 3.50 2.17
N TYR A 151 12.52 3.18 2.44
CA TYR A 151 11.44 3.46 1.51
C TYR A 151 11.15 4.96 1.38
N CYS A 152 11.10 5.68 2.50
CA CYS A 152 10.89 7.13 2.46
C CYS A 152 12.02 7.83 1.69
N TYR A 153 13.27 7.43 1.88
CA TYR A 153 14.40 7.98 1.10
C TYR A 153 14.24 7.68 -0.40
N GLN A 154 14.00 6.43 -0.75
CA GLN A 154 13.87 6.01 -2.15
C GLN A 154 12.71 6.71 -2.87
N LEU A 155 11.62 6.98 -2.17
CA LEU A 155 10.41 7.58 -2.74
C LEU A 155 10.29 9.09 -2.48
N SER A 156 11.28 9.72 -1.84
CA SER A 156 11.26 11.15 -1.50
C SER A 156 11.10 12.07 -2.71
N ALA A 157 11.60 11.65 -3.88
CA ALA A 157 11.43 12.40 -5.12
C ALA A 157 9.95 12.64 -5.48
N LEU A 158 9.04 11.72 -5.11
CA LEU A 158 7.60 11.90 -5.30
C LEU A 158 7.02 13.03 -4.46
N MET A 159 7.59 13.26 -3.26
CA MET A 159 7.14 14.31 -2.34
C MET A 159 7.62 15.71 -2.75
N GLN A 160 8.68 15.79 -3.55
CA GLN A 160 9.24 17.06 -4.04
C GLN A 160 8.55 17.55 -5.32
N GLN A 161 7.79 16.71 -5.99
CA GLN A 161 7.11 17.06 -7.24
C GLN A 161 5.78 17.77 -6.94
N PRO A 162 5.37 18.77 -7.74
CA PRO A 162 4.08 19.42 -7.56
C PRO A 162 2.93 18.43 -7.69
N PRO A 163 1.79 18.68 -7.03
CA PRO A 163 0.59 17.87 -7.22
C PRO A 163 0.21 17.82 -8.71
N VAL A 164 -0.20 16.64 -9.18
CA VAL A 164 -0.78 16.53 -10.54
C VAL A 164 -2.22 17.04 -10.45
N GLU A 165 -2.53 18.08 -11.23
CA GLU A 165 -3.90 18.60 -11.33
C GLU A 165 -4.80 17.54 -12.00
N ASN A 166 -6.02 17.34 -11.46
CA ASN A 166 -7.08 16.45 -11.99
C ASN A 166 -7.03 14.95 -11.65
N VAL A 167 -6.34 14.52 -10.62
CA VAL A 167 -6.38 13.11 -10.17
C VAL A 167 -7.67 12.73 -9.42
N ALA A 168 -8.52 13.70 -9.06
CA ALA A 168 -9.68 13.51 -8.17
C ALA A 168 -10.80 12.57 -8.70
N GLY A 169 -10.74 12.14 -9.96
CA GLY A 169 -11.75 11.23 -10.57
C GLY A 169 -11.23 9.84 -10.92
N ASP A 170 -9.93 9.68 -11.08
CA ASP A 170 -9.37 8.48 -11.70
C ASP A 170 -9.02 7.36 -10.69
N GLY A 171 -8.67 7.69 -9.44
CA GLY A 171 -8.46 6.66 -8.40
C GLY A 171 -9.72 5.85 -8.09
N GLN A 172 -10.89 6.45 -8.20
CA GLN A 172 -12.18 5.76 -8.07
C GLN A 172 -12.41 4.73 -9.21
N GLN A 173 -11.79 4.92 -10.37
CA GLN A 173 -11.95 4.01 -11.52
C GLN A 173 -11.33 2.64 -11.24
N LEU A 174 -10.16 2.57 -10.62
CA LEU A 174 -9.54 1.30 -10.28
C LEU A 174 -10.35 0.52 -9.24
N ASN A 175 -10.84 1.20 -8.19
CA ASN A 175 -11.71 0.56 -7.20
C ASN A 175 -13.06 0.13 -7.81
N ALA A 176 -13.65 0.95 -8.67
CA ALA A 176 -14.86 0.58 -9.40
C ALA A 176 -14.62 -0.63 -10.31
N LEU A 177 -13.44 -0.70 -10.95
CA LEU A 177 -13.06 -1.84 -11.80
C LEU A 177 -12.90 -3.12 -10.99
N ARG A 178 -12.30 -3.06 -9.81
CA ARG A 178 -12.18 -4.19 -8.87
C ARG A 178 -13.54 -4.73 -8.46
N LEU A 179 -14.46 -3.84 -8.06
CA LEU A 179 -15.82 -4.22 -7.66
C LEU A 179 -16.60 -4.87 -8.82
N ARG A 180 -16.52 -4.29 -10.04
CA ARG A 180 -17.16 -4.85 -11.22
C ARG A 180 -16.58 -6.21 -11.60
N MET A 181 -15.26 -6.36 -11.53
CA MET A 181 -14.60 -7.63 -11.83
C MET A 181 -14.98 -8.71 -10.81
N ALA A 182 -15.02 -8.39 -9.51
CA ALA A 182 -15.47 -9.31 -8.48
C ALA A 182 -16.91 -9.76 -8.71
N ALA A 183 -17.81 -8.83 -9.05
CA ALA A 183 -19.20 -9.14 -9.41
C ALA A 183 -19.30 -10.04 -10.66
N LEU A 184 -18.46 -9.80 -11.67
CA LEU A 184 -18.41 -10.64 -12.88
C LEU A 184 -17.93 -12.05 -12.56
N LEU A 185 -16.86 -12.22 -11.77
CA LEU A 185 -16.36 -13.55 -11.35
C LEU A 185 -17.43 -14.33 -10.59
N HIS A 186 -18.22 -13.65 -9.77
CA HIS A 186 -19.34 -14.27 -9.06
C HIS A 186 -20.45 -14.70 -10.02
N ARG A 187 -20.82 -13.87 -11.00
CA ARG A 187 -21.83 -14.23 -12.03
C ARG A 187 -21.39 -15.37 -12.95
N LEU A 188 -20.07 -15.52 -13.15
CA LEU A 188 -19.49 -16.60 -13.95
C LEU A 188 -19.29 -17.88 -13.13
N GLU A 189 -19.69 -17.89 -11.85
CA GLU A 189 -19.54 -19.04 -10.92
C GLU A 189 -18.08 -19.51 -10.76
N VAL A 190 -17.11 -18.58 -10.90
CA VAL A 190 -15.67 -18.84 -10.73
C VAL A 190 -15.07 -18.14 -9.50
N ALA A 191 -15.91 -17.53 -8.67
CA ALA A 191 -15.48 -16.85 -7.46
C ALA A 191 -14.87 -17.80 -6.40
N ASP A 192 -15.13 -19.09 -6.48
CA ASP A 192 -14.55 -20.12 -5.59
C ASP A 192 -13.12 -20.53 -6.02
N ASP A 193 -12.69 -20.19 -7.24
CA ASP A 193 -11.30 -20.38 -7.66
C ASP A 193 -10.43 -19.23 -7.11
N GLN A 194 -9.93 -19.41 -5.89
CA GLN A 194 -9.11 -18.43 -5.21
C GLN A 194 -7.88 -18.00 -6.04
N LYS A 195 -7.30 -18.91 -6.83
CA LYS A 195 -6.16 -18.59 -7.69
C LYS A 195 -6.54 -17.62 -8.81
N MET A 196 -7.73 -17.80 -9.39
CA MET A 196 -8.27 -16.91 -10.42
C MET A 196 -8.56 -15.54 -9.82
N VAL A 197 -9.22 -15.49 -8.66
CA VAL A 197 -9.57 -14.27 -7.94
C VAL A 197 -8.31 -13.48 -7.60
N ASP A 198 -7.31 -14.10 -6.98
CA ASP A 198 -6.05 -13.47 -6.60
C ASP A 198 -5.30 -12.95 -7.83
N TRP A 199 -5.22 -13.76 -8.89
CA TRP A 199 -4.57 -13.34 -10.14
C TRP A 199 -5.23 -12.11 -10.75
N VAL A 200 -6.55 -12.08 -10.81
CA VAL A 200 -7.32 -10.95 -11.36
C VAL A 200 -7.07 -9.69 -10.52
N GLN A 201 -7.20 -9.78 -9.19
CA GLN A 201 -7.01 -8.65 -8.28
C GLN A 201 -5.61 -8.03 -8.43
N GLN A 202 -4.58 -8.86 -8.46
CA GLN A 202 -3.20 -8.40 -8.64
C GLN A 202 -2.98 -7.72 -9.99
N ARG A 203 -3.54 -8.28 -11.07
CA ARG A 203 -3.37 -7.72 -12.42
C ARG A 203 -4.10 -6.39 -12.58
N LEU A 204 -5.25 -6.22 -11.95
CA LEU A 204 -5.96 -4.94 -11.94
C LEU A 204 -5.11 -3.81 -11.33
N GLY A 205 -4.40 -4.08 -10.22
CA GLY A 205 -3.51 -3.11 -9.59
C GLY A 205 -2.33 -2.67 -10.47
N LEU A 206 -1.91 -3.51 -11.43
CA LEU A 206 -0.77 -3.23 -12.31
C LEU A 206 -1.16 -2.49 -13.61
N LEU A 207 -2.46 -2.31 -13.90
CA LEU A 207 -2.91 -1.65 -15.13
C LEU A 207 -2.40 -0.22 -15.24
N GLU A 208 -2.10 0.21 -16.45
CA GLU A 208 -1.92 1.62 -16.81
C GLU A 208 -3.29 2.30 -16.96
N GLN A 209 -3.33 3.63 -16.92
CA GLN A 209 -4.57 4.41 -17.02
C GLN A 209 -5.38 4.06 -18.28
N ARG A 210 -4.74 3.98 -19.45
CA ARG A 210 -5.40 3.66 -20.72
C ARG A 210 -6.03 2.26 -20.72
N ASP A 211 -5.37 1.29 -20.07
CA ASP A 211 -5.83 -0.10 -20.02
C ASP A 211 -7.03 -0.23 -19.07
N THR A 212 -7.06 0.58 -18.00
CA THR A 212 -8.19 0.68 -17.08
C THR A 212 -9.46 1.10 -17.82
N ALA A 213 -9.39 2.14 -18.66
CA ALA A 213 -10.53 2.61 -19.46
C ALA A 213 -11.00 1.56 -20.47
N MET A 214 -10.07 0.86 -21.13
CA MET A 214 -10.39 -0.20 -22.08
C MET A 214 -11.04 -1.40 -21.40
N LEU A 215 -10.58 -1.77 -20.22
CA LEU A 215 -11.17 -2.88 -19.46
C LEU A 215 -12.56 -2.52 -18.91
N HIS A 216 -12.79 -1.27 -18.49
CA HIS A 216 -14.15 -0.81 -18.15
C HIS A 216 -15.12 -0.96 -19.30
N ARG A 217 -14.68 -0.63 -20.53
CA ARG A 217 -15.50 -0.78 -21.75
C ARG A 217 -15.77 -2.26 -22.05
N LEU A 218 -14.73 -3.11 -21.98
CA LEU A 218 -14.89 -4.55 -22.20
C LEU A 218 -15.87 -5.17 -21.20
N LEU A 219 -15.74 -4.84 -19.91
CA LEU A 219 -16.67 -5.32 -18.88
C LEU A 219 -18.10 -4.88 -19.15
N HIS A 220 -18.30 -3.62 -19.56
CA HIS A 220 -19.63 -3.14 -19.92
C HIS A 220 -20.26 -3.95 -21.07
N ASP A 221 -19.47 -4.30 -22.10
CA ASP A 221 -19.95 -5.07 -23.23
C ASP A 221 -20.23 -6.55 -22.85
N ILE A 222 -19.45 -7.11 -21.92
CA ILE A 222 -19.69 -8.46 -21.36
C ILE A 222 -20.97 -8.45 -20.52
N GLU A 223 -21.11 -7.52 -19.59
CA GLU A 223 -22.28 -7.41 -18.69
C GLU A 223 -23.59 -7.28 -19.46
N LYS A 224 -23.59 -6.57 -20.59
CA LYS A 224 -24.76 -6.47 -21.48
C LYS A 224 -25.17 -7.78 -22.16
N LYS A 225 -24.23 -8.71 -22.32
CA LYS A 225 -24.46 -9.99 -22.99
C LYS A 225 -24.74 -11.15 -22.06
N LEU A 226 -24.39 -11.00 -20.79
CA LEU A 226 -24.73 -12.00 -19.77
C LEU A 226 -26.20 -11.84 -19.36
N PRO A 227 -26.96 -12.94 -19.30
CA PRO A 227 -28.32 -12.90 -18.76
C PRO A 227 -28.30 -12.40 -17.30
N GLU A 228 -29.44 -11.79 -16.89
CA GLU A 228 -29.63 -11.34 -15.50
C GLU A 228 -29.64 -12.52 -14.53
#